data_4f7710e1ad293c89f126bece168ba4b0
#
_entry.id   4f7710e1ad293c89f126bece168ba4b0
#
_cell.length_a   1.000
_cell.length_b   1.000
_cell.length_c   1.000
_cell.angle_alpha   90.00
_cell.angle_beta   90.00
_cell.angle_gamma   90.00
#
_symmetry.space_group_name_H-M   'P 1'
#
loop_
_entity.id
_entity.type
_entity.pdbx_description
1 polymer ?
#
loop_
_entity_poly.entity_id
_entity_poly.type
_entity_poly.pdbx_seq_one_letter_code
_entity_poly.pdbx_strand_id
1 'polypeptide(L)'
;MAVAFGLIVWLSPYSVSAGPLEPRPPGTIVLAQAPAAPPATDAGSLETRYWNSIKDKTDLGDFRIYLDAWPNGLYAAEARARIERLSGKAPPPAASTPAAPVAPANAPVQDCAECPPMIPIAAGAFAMGSAEPFRFEAPVHTVTIRKPFYIGRTEVTYDEWDACVAAKGCAFTPDDRGAGRGRRPVGNLSWEDTQQYVAWLSKRAGQTYRLPTEAEWEYAARAGRATAYFWGKVMEKARVNCSGCDGPRSTAAVAVATYPPNDFGLYDMSGNLAEWVEDCWNDGYRSAPVNGSAWVKPGCKERVLRGGSFSSEPQYVRSASRFKYDFDVRFQTNGFRVVRER
;
A
#
# COMPACT_ATOMS: atom_id res chain seq x y z
N MET A 1 13.74 63.49 33.05
CA MET A 1 12.87 62.93 34.08
C MET A 1 12.64 61.48 33.76
N ALA A 2 13.33 60.59 34.47
CA ALA A 2 13.25 59.15 34.31
C ALA A 2 12.36 58.60 35.42
N VAL A 3 11.38 57.78 35.08
CA VAL A 3 10.59 57.04 36.08
C VAL A 3 10.84 55.57 35.84
N ALA A 4 11.51 54.96 36.81
CA ALA A 4 11.76 53.51 36.89
C ALA A 4 10.56 52.84 37.61
N PHE A 5 9.96 51.78 37.03
CA PHE A 5 9.07 50.89 37.74
C PHE A 5 9.81 49.58 38.08
N GLY A 6 9.95 49.38 39.40
CA GLY A 6 10.52 48.14 39.94
C GLY A 6 9.47 47.05 40.06
N LEU A 7 9.82 45.84 39.63
CA LEU A 7 9.07 44.62 39.89
C LEU A 7 9.51 44.01 41.23
N ILE A 8 8.57 43.87 42.16
CA ILE A 8 8.75 43.17 43.43
C ILE A 8 8.31 41.71 43.22
N VAL A 9 9.31 40.79 43.32
CA VAL A 9 9.07 39.34 43.34
C VAL A 9 8.99 38.92 44.82
N TRP A 10 7.84 38.37 45.22
CA TRP A 10 7.66 37.70 46.49
C TRP A 10 8.13 36.25 46.43
N LEU A 11 9.21 35.93 47.15
CA LEU A 11 9.63 34.57 47.44
C LEU A 11 9.08 34.13 48.79
N SER A 12 8.21 33.12 48.82
CA SER A 12 7.82 32.43 50.05
C SER A 12 8.76 31.26 50.33
N PRO A 13 9.30 31.13 51.54
CA PRO A 13 10.10 29.98 51.92
C PRO A 13 9.19 28.89 52.51
N TYR A 14 9.10 27.76 51.85
CA TYR A 14 8.61 26.52 52.46
C TYR A 14 9.79 25.80 53.12
N SER A 15 9.82 25.81 54.46
CA SER A 15 10.73 24.99 55.28
C SER A 15 10.15 23.57 55.34
N VAL A 16 10.82 22.59 54.75
CA VAL A 16 10.54 21.18 54.99
C VAL A 16 11.47 20.69 56.09
N SER A 17 10.89 20.36 57.25
CA SER A 17 11.56 19.71 58.36
C SER A 17 11.83 18.25 58.06
N ALA A 18 13.10 17.85 58.02
CA ALA A 18 13.51 16.45 57.93
C ALA A 18 13.50 15.82 59.33
N GLY A 19 12.60 14.85 59.53
CA GLY A 19 12.62 13.95 60.68
C GLY A 19 13.60 12.78 60.48
N PRO A 20 14.14 12.17 61.55
CA PRO A 20 15.14 11.13 61.45
C PRO A 20 14.62 9.85 60.84
N LEU A 21 15.37 9.26 59.90
CA LEU A 21 15.12 7.98 59.28
C LEU A 21 15.48 6.83 60.24
N GLU A 22 14.50 6.07 60.70
CA GLU A 22 14.76 4.78 61.36
C GLU A 22 15.13 3.70 60.32
N PRO A 23 16.10 2.82 60.62
CA PRO A 23 16.48 1.75 59.73
C PRO A 23 15.41 0.61 59.70
N ARG A 24 14.83 0.34 58.51
CA ARG A 24 14.00 -0.83 58.27
C ARG A 24 14.85 -2.11 58.15
N PRO A 25 14.40 -3.27 58.67
CA PRO A 25 15.08 -4.53 58.49
C PRO A 25 14.97 -5.00 57.04
N PRO A 26 15.92 -5.83 56.54
CA PRO A 26 15.89 -6.30 55.15
C PRO A 26 14.73 -7.26 54.93
N GLY A 27 13.69 -6.78 54.26
CA GLY A 27 12.60 -7.58 53.79
C GLY A 27 12.99 -8.31 52.51
N THR A 28 12.94 -9.62 52.54
CA THR A 28 13.08 -10.50 51.35
C THR A 28 12.03 -10.12 50.30
N ILE A 29 12.50 -9.58 49.17
CA ILE A 29 11.64 -9.34 48.01
C ILE A 29 11.35 -10.71 47.38
N VAL A 30 10.18 -11.29 47.69
CA VAL A 30 9.63 -12.37 46.87
C VAL A 30 9.18 -11.75 45.59
N LEU A 31 9.97 -11.90 44.51
CA LEU A 31 9.53 -11.63 43.14
C LEU A 31 8.37 -12.61 42.86
N ALA A 32 7.14 -12.07 42.92
CA ALA A 32 6.00 -12.80 42.36
C ALA A 32 6.33 -13.05 40.87
N GLN A 33 6.53 -14.34 40.54
CA GLN A 33 6.58 -14.77 39.14
C GLN A 33 5.27 -14.31 38.48
N ALA A 34 5.40 -13.44 37.49
CA ALA A 34 4.28 -13.19 36.59
C ALA A 34 3.77 -14.54 36.03
N PRO A 35 2.46 -14.76 35.96
CA PRO A 35 1.92 -15.98 35.39
C PRO A 35 2.50 -16.09 33.98
N ALA A 36 3.07 -17.26 33.64
CA ALA A 36 3.59 -17.57 32.33
C ALA A 36 2.49 -17.25 31.32
N ALA A 37 2.81 -16.44 30.33
CA ALA A 37 1.93 -16.20 29.19
C ALA A 37 1.53 -17.57 28.62
N PRO A 38 0.25 -17.81 28.31
CA PRO A 38 -0.15 -19.05 27.68
C PRO A 38 0.66 -19.20 26.40
N PRO A 39 1.10 -20.41 26.00
CA PRO A 39 1.83 -20.61 24.77
C PRO A 39 1.00 -20.00 23.65
N ALA A 40 1.66 -19.22 22.79
CA ALA A 40 1.06 -18.67 21.58
C ALA A 40 0.54 -19.86 20.76
N THR A 41 -0.73 -20.18 20.92
CA THR A 41 -1.41 -21.11 20.04
C THR A 41 -1.44 -20.42 18.68
N ASP A 42 -0.71 -21.00 17.73
CA ASP A 42 -0.79 -20.66 16.32
C ASP A 42 -2.25 -20.80 15.88
N ALA A 43 -2.99 -19.71 15.97
CA ALA A 43 -4.42 -19.65 15.68
C ALA A 43 -4.62 -19.42 14.16
N GLY A 44 -4.03 -20.27 13.34
CA GLY A 44 -4.53 -20.48 12.01
C GLY A 44 -5.99 -20.91 12.11
N SER A 45 -6.90 -20.35 11.31
CA SER A 45 -8.30 -20.75 11.28
C SER A 45 -8.39 -22.28 11.19
N LEU A 46 -9.44 -22.90 11.73
CA LEU A 46 -9.65 -24.36 11.63
C LEU A 46 -9.54 -24.82 10.16
N GLU A 47 -10.04 -24.00 9.25
CA GLU A 47 -9.93 -24.19 7.81
C GLU A 47 -8.48 -24.26 7.33
N THR A 48 -7.62 -23.31 7.73
CA THR A 48 -6.21 -23.29 7.33
C THR A 48 -5.43 -24.48 7.86
N ARG A 49 -5.70 -24.90 9.10
CA ARG A 49 -5.07 -26.09 9.68
C ARG A 49 -5.50 -27.36 8.96
N TYR A 50 -6.78 -27.48 8.65
CA TYR A 50 -7.29 -28.62 7.88
C TYR A 50 -6.69 -28.65 6.48
N TRP A 51 -6.69 -27.51 5.76
CA TRP A 51 -6.07 -27.39 4.44
C TRP A 51 -4.59 -27.80 4.44
N ASN A 52 -3.81 -27.30 5.39
CA ASN A 52 -2.39 -27.65 5.52
C ASN A 52 -2.16 -29.15 5.78
N SER A 53 -3.12 -29.85 6.36
CA SER A 53 -3.04 -31.30 6.57
C SER A 53 -3.35 -32.14 5.33
N ILE A 54 -4.03 -31.56 4.33
CA ILE A 54 -4.48 -32.29 3.13
C ILE A 54 -3.86 -31.80 1.82
N LYS A 55 -3.34 -30.56 1.74
CA LYS A 55 -2.90 -29.92 0.49
C LYS A 55 -1.90 -30.72 -0.34
N ASP A 56 -1.07 -31.56 0.29
CA ASP A 56 -0.05 -32.36 -0.37
C ASP A 56 -0.47 -33.82 -0.56
N LYS A 57 -1.72 -34.18 -0.18
CA LYS A 57 -2.27 -35.52 -0.38
C LYS A 57 -2.79 -35.74 -1.79
N THR A 58 -3.01 -37.02 -2.13
CA THR A 58 -3.55 -37.46 -3.42
C THR A 58 -4.91 -38.09 -3.32
N ASP A 59 -5.50 -38.17 -2.12
CA ASP A 59 -6.83 -38.73 -1.92
C ASP A 59 -7.91 -37.69 -2.24
N LEU A 60 -8.76 -38.00 -3.19
CA LEU A 60 -9.90 -37.18 -3.60
C LEU A 60 -10.91 -36.95 -2.46
N GLY A 61 -11.01 -37.91 -1.54
CA GLY A 61 -11.91 -37.84 -0.38
C GLY A 61 -11.57 -36.66 0.53
N ASP A 62 -10.29 -36.44 0.81
CA ASP A 62 -9.84 -35.34 1.66
C ASP A 62 -10.27 -33.96 1.13
N PHE A 63 -10.14 -33.74 -0.20
CA PHE A 63 -10.54 -32.47 -0.83
C PHE A 63 -12.06 -32.30 -0.93
N ARG A 64 -12.81 -33.39 -1.06
CA ARG A 64 -14.30 -33.35 -1.02
C ARG A 64 -14.78 -33.00 0.39
N ILE A 65 -14.24 -33.62 1.43
CA ILE A 65 -14.55 -33.30 2.83
C ILE A 65 -14.25 -31.83 3.11
N TYR A 66 -13.13 -31.32 2.60
CA TYR A 66 -12.83 -29.90 2.71
C TYR A 66 -13.91 -29.01 2.06
N LEU A 67 -14.35 -29.34 0.83
CA LEU A 67 -15.37 -28.56 0.13
C LEU A 67 -16.77 -28.68 0.77
N ASP A 68 -17.08 -29.80 1.40
CA ASP A 68 -18.33 -29.97 2.16
C ASP A 68 -18.33 -29.09 3.44
N ALA A 69 -17.20 -28.97 4.11
CA ALA A 69 -17.06 -28.14 5.31
C ALA A 69 -16.93 -26.63 4.98
N TRP A 70 -16.24 -26.29 3.88
CA TRP A 70 -15.95 -24.92 3.45
C TRP A 70 -16.20 -24.74 1.95
N PRO A 71 -17.45 -24.77 1.48
CA PRO A 71 -17.77 -24.71 0.05
C PRO A 71 -17.33 -23.44 -0.67
N ASN A 72 -17.20 -22.34 0.09
CA ASN A 72 -16.69 -21.04 -0.38
C ASN A 72 -15.47 -20.58 0.44
N GLY A 73 -14.75 -21.53 1.02
CA GLY A 73 -13.58 -21.28 1.85
C GLY A 73 -12.39 -20.77 1.08
N LEU A 74 -11.37 -20.37 1.83
CA LEU A 74 -10.15 -19.72 1.32
C LEU A 74 -9.42 -20.57 0.26
N TYR A 75 -9.49 -21.90 0.38
CA TYR A 75 -8.82 -22.86 -0.52
C TYR A 75 -9.81 -23.65 -1.40
N ALA A 76 -11.10 -23.26 -1.44
CA ALA A 76 -12.12 -24.01 -2.17
C ALA A 76 -11.86 -24.11 -3.69
N ALA A 77 -11.30 -23.05 -4.30
CA ALA A 77 -10.94 -23.06 -5.71
C ALA A 77 -9.79 -24.05 -5.98
N GLU A 78 -8.79 -24.10 -5.09
CA GLU A 78 -7.66 -25.01 -5.23
C GLU A 78 -8.05 -26.47 -4.96
N ALA A 79 -8.94 -26.71 -3.97
CA ALA A 79 -9.50 -28.03 -3.73
C ALA A 79 -10.25 -28.60 -4.95
N ARG A 80 -11.07 -27.77 -5.62
CA ARG A 80 -11.75 -28.16 -6.87
C ARG A 80 -10.75 -28.50 -7.98
N ALA A 81 -9.73 -27.63 -8.18
CA ALA A 81 -8.69 -27.89 -9.18
C ALA A 81 -7.88 -29.15 -8.91
N ARG A 82 -7.65 -29.51 -7.62
CA ARG A 82 -7.00 -30.76 -7.21
C ARG A 82 -7.87 -31.98 -7.52
N ILE A 83 -9.18 -31.88 -7.23
CA ILE A 83 -10.14 -32.95 -7.56
C ILE A 83 -10.15 -33.19 -9.07
N GLU A 84 -10.22 -32.17 -9.91
CA GLU A 84 -10.19 -32.30 -11.36
C GLU A 84 -8.91 -32.98 -11.86
N ARG A 85 -7.75 -32.56 -11.38
CA ARG A 85 -6.46 -33.16 -11.72
C ARG A 85 -6.36 -34.65 -11.32
N LEU A 86 -6.78 -34.95 -10.09
CA LEU A 86 -6.69 -36.32 -9.55
C LEU A 86 -7.77 -37.27 -10.09
N SER A 87 -8.92 -36.75 -10.56
CA SER A 87 -9.99 -37.55 -11.15
C SER A 87 -9.77 -37.90 -12.62
N GLY A 88 -8.65 -37.50 -13.22
CA GLY A 88 -8.35 -37.78 -14.60
C GLY A 88 -9.27 -37.06 -15.60
N LYS A 89 -10.09 -36.13 -15.15
CA LYS A 89 -11.03 -35.34 -15.96
C LYS A 89 -10.37 -34.05 -16.50
N ALA A 90 -9.07 -34.14 -16.85
CA ALA A 90 -8.47 -33.06 -17.61
C ALA A 90 -9.10 -33.07 -19.02
N PRO A 91 -9.50 -31.92 -19.54
CA PRO A 91 -9.91 -31.85 -20.96
C PRO A 91 -8.74 -32.33 -21.83
N PRO A 92 -9.00 -33.06 -22.93
CA PRO A 92 -7.94 -33.50 -23.83
C PRO A 92 -7.11 -32.29 -24.27
N PRO A 93 -5.77 -32.41 -24.41
CA PRO A 93 -4.98 -31.34 -24.95
C PRO A 93 -5.50 -30.98 -26.32
N ALA A 94 -6.00 -29.76 -26.46
CA ALA A 94 -6.40 -29.24 -27.78
C ALA A 94 -5.17 -29.31 -28.68
N ALA A 95 -5.35 -29.95 -29.85
CA ALA A 95 -4.33 -30.10 -30.86
C ALA A 95 -3.65 -28.76 -31.12
N SER A 96 -2.34 -28.71 -30.88
CA SER A 96 -1.50 -27.53 -31.00
C SER A 96 -1.41 -27.13 -32.48
N THR A 97 -2.24 -26.20 -32.90
CA THR A 97 -1.87 -25.26 -33.97
C THR A 97 -0.80 -24.35 -33.35
N PRO A 98 0.30 -24.03 -34.04
CA PRO A 98 1.28 -23.11 -33.50
C PRO A 98 0.60 -21.77 -33.27
N ALA A 99 0.19 -21.54 -32.04
CA ALA A 99 -0.30 -20.24 -31.60
C ALA A 99 0.84 -19.24 -31.66
N ALA A 100 0.59 -18.10 -32.29
CA ALA A 100 1.39 -16.91 -32.07
C ALA A 100 1.65 -16.77 -30.56
N PRO A 101 2.81 -16.25 -30.12
CA PRO A 101 3.16 -16.17 -28.70
C PRO A 101 2.03 -15.43 -27.96
N VAL A 102 1.30 -16.17 -27.12
CA VAL A 102 0.30 -15.60 -26.23
C VAL A 102 1.08 -14.72 -25.27
N ALA A 103 0.96 -13.40 -25.41
CA ALA A 103 1.49 -12.47 -24.45
C ALA A 103 1.01 -12.89 -23.04
N PRO A 104 1.87 -12.85 -22.01
CA PRO A 104 1.46 -13.21 -20.66
C PRO A 104 0.19 -12.44 -20.30
N ALA A 105 -0.74 -13.07 -19.58
CA ALA A 105 -2.08 -12.52 -19.27
C ALA A 105 -2.06 -11.10 -18.67
N ASN A 106 -0.88 -10.61 -18.26
CA ASN A 106 -0.61 -9.28 -17.72
C ASN A 106 0.43 -8.50 -18.56
N ALA A 107 0.51 -8.72 -19.88
CA ALA A 107 1.39 -7.90 -20.71
C ALA A 107 0.98 -6.42 -20.61
N PRO A 108 1.95 -5.48 -20.40
CA PRO A 108 1.64 -4.07 -20.36
C PRO A 108 1.02 -3.59 -21.67
N VAL A 109 0.01 -2.72 -21.57
CA VAL A 109 -0.60 -2.00 -22.69
C VAL A 109 -0.10 -0.56 -22.64
N GLN A 110 0.21 0.02 -23.79
CA GLN A 110 0.63 1.42 -23.91
C GLN A 110 -0.17 2.10 -25.00
N ASP A 111 -0.91 3.15 -24.67
CA ASP A 111 -1.86 3.79 -25.60
C ASP A 111 -1.19 4.79 -26.57
N CYS A 112 -0.03 5.34 -26.20
CA CYS A 112 0.78 6.23 -27.02
C CYS A 112 2.26 6.15 -26.62
N ALA A 113 3.16 6.72 -27.41
CA ALA A 113 4.61 6.65 -27.16
C ALA A 113 5.01 7.29 -25.82
N GLU A 114 4.36 8.39 -25.44
CA GLU A 114 4.60 9.12 -24.19
C GLU A 114 3.67 8.67 -23.04
N CYS A 115 2.76 7.71 -23.32
CA CYS A 115 1.85 7.21 -22.30
C CYS A 115 2.58 6.21 -21.38
N PRO A 116 2.24 6.14 -20.08
CA PRO A 116 2.80 5.14 -19.18
C PRO A 116 2.35 3.72 -19.60
N PRO A 117 3.21 2.71 -19.45
CA PRO A 117 2.81 1.31 -19.59
C PRO A 117 1.80 0.92 -18.51
N MET A 118 0.68 0.33 -18.90
CA MET A 118 -0.45 0.00 -18.03
C MET A 118 -0.60 -1.51 -17.85
N ILE A 119 -0.82 -1.96 -16.63
CA ILE A 119 -1.08 -3.38 -16.30
C ILE A 119 -2.58 -3.59 -16.15
N PRO A 120 -3.17 -4.60 -16.83
CA PRO A 120 -4.57 -4.96 -16.63
C PRO A 120 -4.78 -5.61 -15.26
N ILE A 121 -5.73 -5.10 -14.49
CA ILE A 121 -6.13 -5.60 -13.18
C ILE A 121 -7.56 -6.16 -13.29
N ALA A 122 -7.73 -7.41 -12.90
CA ALA A 122 -9.04 -8.06 -12.89
C ALA A 122 -9.91 -7.55 -11.75
N ALA A 123 -11.23 -7.60 -11.93
CA ALA A 123 -12.18 -7.42 -10.84
C ALA A 123 -11.96 -8.47 -9.74
N GLY A 124 -12.26 -8.13 -8.49
CA GLY A 124 -12.06 -9.02 -7.36
C GLY A 124 -12.40 -8.37 -6.04
N ALA A 125 -12.18 -9.09 -4.94
CA ALA A 125 -12.41 -8.59 -3.60
C ALA A 125 -11.19 -8.82 -2.71
N PHE A 126 -10.99 -7.94 -1.72
CA PHE A 126 -9.87 -8.03 -0.79
C PHE A 126 -10.23 -7.41 0.57
N ALA A 127 -9.43 -7.72 1.58
CA ALA A 127 -9.49 -7.07 2.87
C ALA A 127 -8.63 -5.80 2.83
N MET A 128 -9.28 -4.64 2.86
CA MET A 128 -8.64 -3.31 2.87
C MET A 128 -8.36 -2.86 4.29
N GLY A 129 -7.20 -2.23 4.49
CA GLY A 129 -6.80 -1.68 5.77
C GLY A 129 -5.93 -2.60 6.62
N SER A 130 -5.69 -2.18 7.86
CA SER A 130 -4.94 -2.90 8.88
C SER A 130 -5.52 -2.62 10.26
N ALA A 131 -5.49 -3.62 11.16
CA ALA A 131 -5.87 -3.40 12.56
C ALA A 131 -4.78 -2.65 13.34
N GLU A 132 -3.54 -2.77 12.89
CA GLU A 132 -2.35 -2.17 13.50
C GLU A 132 -1.33 -1.76 12.41
N PRO A 133 -0.40 -0.83 12.71
CA PRO A 133 -0.21 -0.12 13.97
C PRO A 133 -1.07 1.16 14.07
N PHE A 134 -1.70 1.63 12.99
CA PHE A 134 -2.33 2.95 12.94
C PHE A 134 -3.85 2.89 12.89
N ARG A 135 -4.52 3.60 13.80
CA ARG A 135 -5.99 3.62 13.90
C ARG A 135 -6.69 4.11 12.65
N PHE A 136 -6.04 4.99 11.87
CA PHE A 136 -6.61 5.51 10.63
C PHE A 136 -6.56 4.50 9.46
N GLU A 137 -5.92 3.34 9.65
CA GLU A 137 -5.96 2.21 8.71
C GLU A 137 -7.10 1.22 9.04
N ALA A 138 -7.84 1.45 10.12
CA ALA A 138 -8.87 0.55 10.64
C ALA A 138 -10.29 1.13 10.46
N PRO A 139 -11.33 0.31 10.52
CA PRO A 139 -11.31 -1.16 10.62
C PRO A 139 -10.92 -1.82 9.30
N VAL A 140 -10.36 -3.02 9.38
CA VAL A 140 -10.23 -3.89 8.21
C VAL A 140 -11.62 -4.25 7.71
N HIS A 141 -11.86 -4.09 6.41
CA HIS A 141 -13.16 -4.34 5.80
C HIS A 141 -13.00 -4.91 4.39
N THR A 142 -13.99 -5.66 3.94
CA THR A 142 -13.97 -6.22 2.59
C THR A 142 -14.40 -5.16 1.58
N VAL A 143 -13.57 -4.97 0.54
CA VAL A 143 -13.88 -4.12 -0.61
C VAL A 143 -13.95 -4.99 -1.87
N THR A 144 -14.95 -4.74 -2.72
CA THR A 144 -15.14 -5.40 -4.01
C THR A 144 -14.83 -4.43 -5.15
N ILE A 145 -13.76 -4.67 -5.88
CA ILE A 145 -13.47 -3.99 -7.15
C ILE A 145 -14.34 -4.64 -8.22
N ARG A 146 -15.42 -3.96 -8.60
CA ARG A 146 -16.48 -4.55 -9.47
C ARG A 146 -16.12 -4.60 -10.93
N LYS A 147 -15.30 -3.66 -11.40
CA LYS A 147 -14.90 -3.55 -12.81
C LYS A 147 -13.40 -3.74 -12.94
N PRO A 148 -12.93 -4.47 -13.96
CA PRO A 148 -11.51 -4.48 -14.26
C PRO A 148 -11.07 -3.10 -14.73
N PHE A 149 -9.79 -2.76 -14.47
CA PHE A 149 -9.18 -1.49 -14.84
C PHE A 149 -7.73 -1.73 -15.27
N TYR A 150 -7.08 -0.70 -15.77
CA TYR A 150 -5.64 -0.70 -15.99
C TYR A 150 -4.98 0.26 -15.02
N ILE A 151 -3.80 -0.09 -14.50
CA ILE A 151 -3.03 0.79 -13.61
C ILE A 151 -1.61 0.95 -14.13
N GLY A 152 -1.02 2.12 -13.96
CA GLY A 152 0.38 2.37 -14.32
C GLY A 152 1.31 1.32 -13.72
N ARG A 153 2.14 0.71 -14.57
CA ARG A 153 3.12 -0.29 -14.14
C ARG A 153 4.08 0.25 -13.10
N THR A 154 4.38 1.53 -13.18
CA THR A 154 5.24 2.31 -12.29
C THR A 154 4.54 3.60 -11.89
N GLU A 155 5.15 4.37 -11.02
CA GLU A 155 4.87 5.78 -10.84
C GLU A 155 5.08 6.52 -12.17
N VAL A 156 4.40 7.67 -12.37
CA VAL A 156 4.65 8.55 -13.52
C VAL A 156 6.07 9.12 -13.40
N THR A 157 6.82 9.04 -14.49
CA THR A 157 8.22 9.46 -14.57
C THR A 157 8.38 10.91 -15.00
N TYR A 158 9.60 11.46 -14.83
CA TYR A 158 9.92 12.76 -15.38
C TYR A 158 9.79 12.81 -16.91
N ASP A 159 10.18 11.74 -17.64
CA ASP A 159 10.03 11.71 -19.10
C ASP A 159 8.56 11.88 -19.51
N GLU A 160 7.65 11.19 -18.84
CA GLU A 160 6.21 11.25 -19.10
C GLU A 160 5.61 12.60 -18.66
N TRP A 161 6.07 13.16 -17.55
CA TRP A 161 5.65 14.48 -17.08
C TRP A 161 6.13 15.60 -18.00
N ASP A 162 7.40 15.55 -18.43
CA ASP A 162 8.00 16.53 -19.31
C ASP A 162 7.31 16.58 -20.69
N ALA A 163 6.83 15.43 -21.17
CA ALA A 163 5.99 15.39 -22.37
C ALA A 163 4.68 16.17 -22.18
N CYS A 164 4.05 16.08 -21.00
CA CYS A 164 2.88 16.88 -20.66
C CYS A 164 3.19 18.38 -20.62
N VAL A 165 4.30 18.76 -19.99
CA VAL A 165 4.75 20.18 -19.93
C VAL A 165 5.06 20.72 -21.33
N ALA A 166 5.79 19.96 -22.14
CA ALA A 166 6.12 20.34 -23.53
C ALA A 166 4.86 20.54 -24.38
N ALA A 167 3.84 19.71 -24.17
CA ALA A 167 2.54 19.82 -24.82
C ALA A 167 1.62 20.90 -24.21
N LYS A 168 2.09 21.65 -23.19
CA LYS A 168 1.33 22.67 -22.44
C LYS A 168 0.08 22.10 -21.74
N GLY A 169 0.09 20.79 -21.42
CA GLY A 169 -0.95 20.12 -20.64
C GLY A 169 -0.75 20.30 -19.15
N CYS A 170 0.52 20.37 -18.70
CA CYS A 170 0.94 20.59 -17.32
C CYS A 170 1.64 21.94 -17.21
N ALA A 171 1.23 22.76 -16.23
CA ALA A 171 1.77 24.12 -16.05
C ALA A 171 3.04 24.16 -15.19
N PHE A 172 3.21 23.20 -14.29
CA PHE A 172 4.30 23.17 -13.32
C PHE A 172 5.47 22.29 -13.80
N THR A 173 6.69 22.80 -13.66
CA THR A 173 7.92 22.03 -13.92
C THR A 173 8.65 21.82 -12.59
N PRO A 174 8.54 20.62 -11.98
CA PRO A 174 9.21 20.35 -10.71
C PRO A 174 10.72 20.28 -10.87
N ASP A 175 11.43 20.83 -9.89
CA ASP A 175 12.88 20.70 -9.76
C ASP A 175 13.26 19.28 -9.30
N ASP A 176 14.22 18.66 -9.96
CA ASP A 176 14.75 17.33 -9.61
C ASP A 176 15.80 17.37 -8.50
N ARG A 177 16.18 18.58 -8.03
CA ARG A 177 17.19 18.83 -6.99
C ARG A 177 18.54 18.16 -7.25
N GLY A 178 18.90 18.01 -8.53
CA GLY A 178 20.12 17.34 -8.95
C GLY A 178 20.08 15.82 -8.84
N ALA A 179 18.93 15.21 -8.54
CA ALA A 179 18.79 13.76 -8.53
C ALA A 179 18.75 13.15 -9.94
N GLY A 180 18.44 13.99 -10.96
CA GLY A 180 18.26 13.60 -12.34
C GLY A 180 16.79 13.33 -12.69
N ARG A 181 16.48 13.43 -13.97
CA ARG A 181 15.14 13.25 -14.55
C ARG A 181 14.99 11.88 -15.22
N GLY A 182 14.45 11.82 -16.42
CA GLY A 182 14.33 10.57 -17.17
C GLY A 182 13.36 9.60 -16.52
N ARG A 183 13.83 8.38 -16.30
CA ARG A 183 13.03 7.29 -15.68
C ARG A 183 12.88 7.41 -14.16
N ARG A 184 13.30 8.47 -13.50
CA ARG A 184 12.94 8.69 -12.09
C ARG A 184 11.48 9.11 -11.97
N PRO A 185 10.77 8.72 -10.90
CA PRO A 185 9.40 9.18 -10.71
C PRO A 185 9.38 10.68 -10.48
N VAL A 186 8.39 11.35 -11.05
CA VAL A 186 8.22 12.78 -10.87
C VAL A 186 7.64 13.06 -9.48
N GLY A 187 8.40 13.78 -8.66
CA GLY A 187 7.99 14.21 -7.32
C GLY A 187 7.71 15.70 -7.26
N ASN A 188 7.46 16.20 -6.03
CA ASN A 188 7.17 17.61 -5.76
C ASN A 188 5.90 18.10 -6.45
N LEU A 189 4.88 17.26 -6.53
CA LEU A 189 3.60 17.54 -7.15
C LEU A 189 2.49 17.65 -6.10
N SER A 190 1.58 18.61 -6.29
CA SER A 190 0.29 18.67 -5.59
C SER A 190 -0.72 17.73 -6.24
N TRP A 191 -1.82 17.45 -5.56
CA TRP A 191 -2.93 16.70 -6.13
C TRP A 191 -3.52 17.40 -7.37
N GLU A 192 -3.61 18.74 -7.34
CA GLU A 192 -4.10 19.54 -8.49
C GLU A 192 -3.18 19.43 -9.70
N ASP A 193 -1.86 19.36 -9.51
CA ASP A 193 -0.91 19.15 -10.60
C ASP A 193 -1.20 17.82 -11.30
N THR A 194 -1.50 16.76 -10.53
CA THR A 194 -1.81 15.43 -11.10
C THR A 194 -3.10 15.45 -11.92
N GLN A 195 -4.08 16.28 -11.56
CA GLN A 195 -5.32 16.43 -12.34
C GLN A 195 -5.08 17.04 -13.73
N GLN A 196 -4.10 17.95 -13.86
CA GLN A 196 -3.70 18.47 -15.17
C GLN A 196 -3.11 17.35 -16.03
N TYR A 197 -2.27 16.50 -15.44
CA TYR A 197 -1.65 15.39 -16.14
C TYR A 197 -2.69 14.37 -16.64
N VAL A 198 -3.61 13.92 -15.78
CA VAL A 198 -4.62 12.93 -16.19
C VAL A 198 -5.58 13.50 -17.24
N ALA A 199 -5.91 14.78 -17.17
CA ALA A 199 -6.72 15.45 -18.19
C ALA A 199 -5.99 15.51 -19.55
N TRP A 200 -4.71 15.90 -19.57
CA TRP A 200 -3.87 15.91 -20.76
C TRP A 200 -3.71 14.48 -21.31
N LEU A 201 -3.38 13.51 -20.48
CA LEU A 201 -3.16 12.13 -20.87
C LEU A 201 -4.42 11.51 -21.48
N SER A 202 -5.59 11.77 -20.86
CA SER A 202 -6.88 11.30 -21.39
C SER A 202 -7.14 11.82 -22.81
N LYS A 203 -6.91 13.11 -23.03
CA LYS A 203 -7.04 13.73 -24.35
C LYS A 203 -6.02 13.16 -25.34
N ARG A 204 -4.77 12.98 -24.91
CA ARG A 204 -3.67 12.47 -25.73
C ARG A 204 -3.90 11.04 -26.19
N ALA A 205 -4.36 10.19 -25.30
CA ALA A 205 -4.59 8.75 -25.53
C ALA A 205 -5.96 8.44 -26.14
N GLY A 206 -6.93 9.37 -26.06
CA GLY A 206 -8.33 9.10 -26.43
C GLY A 206 -9.00 8.08 -25.50
N GLN A 207 -8.53 7.97 -24.27
CA GLN A 207 -9.01 7.07 -23.23
C GLN A 207 -9.25 7.84 -21.93
N THR A 208 -10.06 7.30 -21.02
CA THR A 208 -10.28 7.94 -19.72
C THR A 208 -9.19 7.54 -18.73
N TYR A 209 -8.34 8.50 -18.39
CA TYR A 209 -7.34 8.37 -17.32
C TYR A 209 -7.74 9.18 -16.09
N ARG A 210 -7.40 8.69 -14.92
CA ARG A 210 -7.63 9.32 -13.62
C ARG A 210 -6.61 8.82 -12.59
N LEU A 211 -6.60 9.40 -11.40
CA LEU A 211 -5.92 8.78 -10.27
C LEU A 211 -6.62 7.46 -9.89
N PRO A 212 -5.91 6.49 -9.29
CA PRO A 212 -6.55 5.35 -8.66
C PRO A 212 -7.44 5.83 -7.49
N THR A 213 -8.53 5.11 -7.21
CA THR A 213 -9.15 5.22 -5.89
C THR A 213 -8.21 4.62 -4.85
N GLU A 214 -8.36 5.02 -3.59
CA GLU A 214 -7.56 4.45 -2.50
C GLU A 214 -7.71 2.92 -2.43
N ALA A 215 -8.92 2.42 -2.67
CA ALA A 215 -9.21 0.99 -2.71
C ALA A 215 -8.56 0.27 -3.91
N GLU A 216 -8.58 0.86 -5.11
CA GLU A 216 -7.90 0.31 -6.29
C GLU A 216 -6.39 0.27 -6.08
N TRP A 217 -5.83 1.32 -5.48
CA TRP A 217 -4.42 1.40 -5.18
C TRP A 217 -3.99 0.28 -4.20
N GLU A 218 -4.70 0.10 -3.07
CA GLU A 218 -4.36 -0.93 -2.08
C GLU A 218 -4.59 -2.35 -2.62
N TYR A 219 -5.65 -2.57 -3.42
CA TYR A 219 -5.90 -3.83 -4.11
C TYR A 219 -4.73 -4.20 -5.02
N ALA A 220 -4.26 -3.23 -5.81
CA ALA A 220 -3.13 -3.37 -6.71
C ALA A 220 -1.81 -3.59 -5.95
N ALA A 221 -1.58 -2.85 -4.85
CA ALA A 221 -0.38 -2.99 -4.01
C ALA A 221 -0.29 -4.36 -3.36
N ARG A 222 -1.40 -4.88 -2.85
CA ARG A 222 -1.47 -6.21 -2.23
C ARG A 222 -1.28 -7.34 -3.22
N ALA A 223 -1.72 -7.20 -4.43
CA ALA A 223 -1.64 -8.24 -5.48
C ALA A 223 -2.05 -9.64 -4.96
N GLY A 224 -3.18 -9.70 -4.23
CA GLY A 224 -3.72 -10.94 -3.65
C GLY A 224 -3.13 -11.33 -2.29
N ARG A 225 -2.19 -10.57 -1.73
CA ARG A 225 -1.57 -10.86 -0.43
C ARG A 225 -2.30 -10.14 0.71
N ALA A 226 -2.44 -10.83 1.86
CA ALA A 226 -2.99 -10.26 3.08
C ALA A 226 -1.89 -9.76 4.06
N THR A 227 -0.61 -9.90 3.69
CA THR A 227 0.54 -9.55 4.51
C THR A 227 0.78 -8.04 4.55
N ALA A 228 1.64 -7.57 5.45
CA ALA A 228 2.00 -6.17 5.60
C ALA A 228 2.60 -5.60 4.31
N TYR A 229 3.45 -6.37 3.65
CA TYR A 229 4.06 -6.05 2.35
C TYR A 229 3.65 -7.10 1.32
N PHE A 230 3.74 -6.79 0.03
CA PHE A 230 3.42 -7.75 -1.03
C PHE A 230 4.39 -8.95 -1.08
N TRP A 231 5.59 -8.86 -0.48
CA TRP A 231 6.55 -9.97 -0.36
C TRP A 231 6.41 -10.76 0.94
N GLY A 232 5.69 -10.27 1.97
CA GLY A 232 5.56 -10.98 3.23
C GLY A 232 5.22 -10.11 4.43
N LYS A 233 5.43 -10.67 5.62
CA LYS A 233 5.08 -10.01 6.89
C LYS A 233 6.15 -9.05 7.40
N VAL A 234 7.41 -9.28 7.04
CA VAL A 234 8.58 -8.55 7.55
C VAL A 234 9.28 -7.80 6.43
N MET A 235 9.99 -6.73 6.80
CA MET A 235 10.85 -6.03 5.85
C MET A 235 12.00 -6.92 5.41
N GLU A 236 12.24 -6.97 4.10
CA GLU A 236 13.35 -7.67 3.47
C GLU A 236 14.26 -6.67 2.74
N LYS A 237 15.55 -6.97 2.68
CA LYS A 237 16.52 -6.17 1.90
C LYS A 237 16.25 -6.27 0.40
N ALA A 238 16.66 -5.25 -0.35
CA ALA A 238 16.55 -5.19 -1.80
C ALA A 238 15.11 -5.34 -2.34
N ARG A 239 14.12 -4.86 -1.58
CA ARG A 239 12.71 -4.90 -1.95
C ARG A 239 12.12 -3.53 -2.26
N VAL A 240 12.70 -2.48 -1.69
CA VAL A 240 12.05 -1.16 -1.67
C VAL A 240 13.05 -0.04 -1.42
N ASN A 241 12.85 1.12 -2.04
CA ASN A 241 13.55 2.35 -1.71
C ASN A 241 12.84 3.05 -0.55
N CYS A 242 13.34 2.87 0.67
CA CYS A 242 12.82 3.55 1.85
C CYS A 242 13.93 3.85 2.87
N SER A 243 13.65 4.63 3.89
CA SER A 243 14.62 4.98 4.93
C SER A 243 14.86 3.80 5.87
N GLY A 244 16.10 3.29 5.92
CA GLY A 244 16.49 2.18 6.81
C GLY A 244 16.05 0.80 6.32
N CYS A 245 15.62 0.65 5.05
CA CYS A 245 15.23 -0.63 4.49
C CYS A 245 16.42 -1.47 4.04
N ASP A 246 17.40 -0.86 3.37
CA ASP A 246 18.57 -1.55 2.80
C ASP A 246 19.92 -1.04 3.36
N GLY A 247 19.93 -0.34 4.49
CA GLY A 247 21.16 0.22 5.05
C GLY A 247 21.02 1.73 5.33
N PRO A 248 21.98 2.58 4.88
CA PRO A 248 21.92 4.02 5.12
C PRO A 248 20.61 4.64 4.63
N ARG A 249 20.21 5.73 5.28
CA ARG A 249 18.99 6.46 4.94
C ARG A 249 19.01 6.88 3.47
N SER A 250 17.99 6.49 2.70
CA SER A 250 17.81 6.95 1.33
C SER A 250 17.54 8.46 1.31
N THR A 251 18.15 9.17 0.37
CA THR A 251 18.07 10.64 0.26
C THR A 251 17.26 11.11 -0.95
N ALA A 252 16.94 10.19 -1.87
CA ALA A 252 16.21 10.52 -3.10
C ALA A 252 15.44 9.31 -3.65
N ALA A 253 14.44 9.58 -4.48
CA ALA A 253 13.82 8.57 -5.33
C ALA A 253 14.85 7.99 -6.32
N VAL A 254 14.73 6.71 -6.64
CA VAL A 254 15.53 6.03 -7.67
C VAL A 254 14.71 5.86 -8.96
N ALA A 255 15.36 5.44 -10.06
CA ALA A 255 14.64 5.12 -11.28
C ALA A 255 13.56 4.08 -11.02
N VAL A 256 12.39 4.25 -11.62
CA VAL A 256 11.28 3.30 -11.45
C VAL A 256 11.67 1.90 -11.91
N ALA A 257 11.07 0.88 -11.30
CA ALA A 257 11.37 -0.53 -11.55
C ALA A 257 12.82 -0.94 -11.22
N THR A 258 13.44 -0.26 -10.25
CA THR A 258 14.76 -0.67 -9.71
C THR A 258 14.62 -1.89 -8.80
N TYR A 259 13.51 -2.03 -8.09
CA TYR A 259 13.22 -3.15 -7.20
C TYR A 259 12.22 -4.13 -7.84
N PRO A 260 12.13 -5.38 -7.32
CA PRO A 260 11.22 -6.38 -7.88
C PRO A 260 9.75 -5.95 -7.83
N PRO A 261 8.94 -6.35 -8.84
CA PRO A 261 7.50 -6.07 -8.86
C PRO A 261 6.74 -6.99 -7.88
N ASN A 262 5.48 -6.62 -7.62
CA ASN A 262 4.53 -7.52 -6.97
C ASN A 262 3.97 -8.58 -7.94
N ASP A 263 3.11 -9.48 -7.44
CA ASP A 263 2.54 -10.59 -8.22
C ASP A 263 1.63 -10.12 -9.39
N PHE A 264 1.21 -8.86 -9.44
CA PHE A 264 0.52 -8.27 -10.59
C PHE A 264 1.47 -7.67 -11.63
N GLY A 265 2.78 -7.62 -11.36
CA GLY A 265 3.78 -7.01 -12.24
C GLY A 265 3.92 -5.50 -12.05
N LEU A 266 3.43 -4.96 -10.93
CA LEU A 266 3.51 -3.55 -10.56
C LEU A 266 4.75 -3.28 -9.72
N TYR A 267 5.48 -2.24 -10.06
CA TYR A 267 6.70 -1.80 -9.38
C TYR A 267 6.41 -0.64 -8.44
N ASP A 268 7.27 -0.48 -7.45
CA ASP A 268 7.33 0.68 -6.57
C ASP A 268 6.01 0.97 -5.80
N MET A 269 5.19 -0.10 -5.57
CA MET A 269 3.97 -0.01 -4.76
C MET A 269 4.29 0.16 -3.25
N SER A 270 5.55 0.16 -2.88
CA SER A 270 6.07 0.42 -1.54
C SER A 270 7.29 1.31 -1.70
N GLY A 271 7.37 2.43 -0.98
CA GLY A 271 8.51 3.35 -1.02
C GLY A 271 8.62 4.14 -2.33
N ASN A 272 9.81 4.59 -2.65
CA ASN A 272 10.16 5.48 -3.75
C ASN A 272 9.46 6.85 -3.61
N LEU A 273 8.25 7.05 -4.14
CA LEU A 273 7.41 8.20 -3.82
C LEU A 273 6.06 7.78 -3.22
N ALA A 274 5.53 8.62 -2.35
CA ALA A 274 4.15 8.50 -1.89
C ALA A 274 3.20 8.96 -3.00
N GLU A 275 2.16 8.21 -3.25
CA GLU A 275 1.32 8.38 -4.43
C GLU A 275 -0.03 8.98 -4.08
N TRP A 276 -0.36 10.10 -4.71
CA TRP A 276 -1.68 10.69 -4.66
C TRP A 276 -2.75 9.74 -5.21
N VAL A 277 -3.87 9.64 -4.49
CA VAL A 277 -5.08 8.96 -4.95
C VAL A 277 -6.26 9.91 -4.99
N GLU A 278 -7.39 9.45 -5.53
CA GLU A 278 -8.58 10.30 -5.72
C GLU A 278 -9.27 10.68 -4.41
N ASP A 279 -9.10 9.87 -3.37
CA ASP A 279 -9.89 9.94 -2.14
C ASP A 279 -9.55 11.14 -1.26
N CYS A 280 -10.59 11.67 -0.59
CA CYS A 280 -10.44 12.57 0.54
C CYS A 280 -9.93 11.82 1.77
N TRP A 281 -9.15 12.49 2.62
CA TRP A 281 -8.78 11.92 3.91
C TRP A 281 -9.98 11.74 4.84
N ASN A 282 -10.03 10.60 5.48
CA ASN A 282 -10.90 10.25 6.60
C ASN A 282 -10.07 9.52 7.66
N ASP A 283 -10.35 9.76 8.95
CA ASP A 283 -9.56 9.25 10.09
C ASP A 283 -9.73 7.74 10.34
N GLY A 284 -10.16 7.01 9.35
CA GLY A 284 -10.34 5.56 9.35
C GLY A 284 -11.37 5.14 8.32
N TYR A 285 -11.63 3.83 8.27
CA TYR A 285 -12.52 3.25 7.26
C TYR A 285 -13.95 2.99 7.74
N ARG A 286 -14.34 3.57 8.87
CA ARG A 286 -15.76 3.47 9.31
C ARG A 286 -16.65 4.17 8.28
N SER A 287 -17.58 3.41 7.70
CA SER A 287 -18.47 3.86 6.60
C SER A 287 -17.78 4.15 5.26
N ALA A 288 -16.56 3.63 5.03
CA ALA A 288 -15.90 3.71 3.74
C ALA A 288 -16.69 2.96 2.65
N PRO A 289 -16.63 3.39 1.38
CA PRO A 289 -17.22 2.65 0.27
C PRO A 289 -16.64 1.24 0.17
N VAL A 290 -17.50 0.24 0.03
CA VAL A 290 -17.09 -1.18 -0.11
C VAL A 290 -17.10 -1.68 -1.55
N ASN A 291 -17.34 -0.80 -2.51
CA ASN A 291 -17.47 -1.12 -3.94
C ASN A 291 -16.30 -0.66 -4.79
N GLY A 292 -15.21 -0.19 -4.16
CA GLY A 292 -14.02 0.31 -4.83
C GLY A 292 -14.12 1.74 -5.37
N SER A 293 -15.24 2.45 -5.16
CA SER A 293 -15.34 3.86 -5.55
C SER A 293 -14.55 4.76 -4.63
N ALA A 294 -14.06 5.89 -5.15
CA ALA A 294 -13.38 6.90 -4.36
C ALA A 294 -14.29 7.47 -3.27
N TRP A 295 -13.74 7.67 -2.08
CA TRP A 295 -14.42 8.30 -0.95
C TRP A 295 -14.20 9.81 -0.97
N VAL A 296 -14.99 10.49 -1.76
CA VAL A 296 -14.90 11.94 -1.95
C VAL A 296 -16.09 12.68 -1.31
N LYS A 297 -15.82 13.90 -0.86
CA LYS A 297 -16.82 14.83 -0.36
C LYS A 297 -16.56 16.23 -0.92
N PRO A 298 -17.60 17.05 -1.15
CA PRO A 298 -17.40 18.40 -1.64
C PRO A 298 -16.48 19.21 -0.72
N GLY A 299 -15.53 19.95 -1.31
CA GLY A 299 -14.64 20.85 -0.58
C GLY A 299 -13.63 20.17 0.34
N CYS A 300 -13.32 18.89 0.16
CA CYS A 300 -12.27 18.27 0.95
C CYS A 300 -10.91 18.89 0.60
N LYS A 301 -10.18 19.31 1.62
CA LYS A 301 -8.86 19.91 1.46
C LYS A 301 -7.75 18.86 1.51
N GLU A 302 -7.88 17.87 2.38
CA GLU A 302 -6.88 16.83 2.57
C GLU A 302 -7.15 15.64 1.65
N ARG A 303 -6.13 15.23 0.90
CA ARG A 303 -6.14 14.08 0.00
C ARG A 303 -5.23 12.97 0.52
N VAL A 304 -5.57 11.73 0.18
CA VAL A 304 -4.82 10.55 0.60
C VAL A 304 -3.58 10.36 -0.27
N LEU A 305 -2.49 9.98 0.40
CA LEU A 305 -1.24 9.48 -0.18
C LEU A 305 -1.00 8.04 0.27
N ARG A 306 -0.47 7.22 -0.63
CA ARG A 306 -0.26 5.78 -0.40
C ARG A 306 1.19 5.37 -0.67
N GLY A 307 1.59 4.23 -0.12
CA GLY A 307 2.86 3.58 -0.43
C GLY A 307 4.06 4.05 0.39
N GLY A 308 4.02 5.24 0.99
CA GLY A 308 5.19 5.86 1.59
C GLY A 308 6.26 6.22 0.55
N SER A 309 7.44 6.64 0.97
CA SER A 309 8.47 7.17 0.08
C SER A 309 9.88 6.72 0.46
N PHE A 310 10.87 7.15 -0.30
CA PHE A 310 12.30 6.94 -0.01
C PHE A 310 12.71 7.45 1.40
N SER A 311 11.99 8.43 1.94
CA SER A 311 12.27 9.00 3.28
C SER A 311 11.45 8.34 4.40
N SER A 312 10.52 7.44 4.07
CA SER A 312 9.65 6.76 5.04
C SER A 312 10.36 5.58 5.69
N GLU A 313 10.10 5.34 6.97
CA GLU A 313 10.55 4.14 7.68
C GLU A 313 9.72 2.90 7.25
N PRO A 314 10.19 1.65 7.52
CA PRO A 314 9.54 0.43 7.09
C PRO A 314 8.04 0.34 7.39
N GLN A 315 7.61 0.80 8.57
CA GLN A 315 6.20 0.76 8.97
C GLN A 315 5.26 1.63 8.12
N TYR A 316 5.82 2.59 7.37
CA TYR A 316 5.06 3.52 6.53
C TYR A 316 5.05 3.15 5.03
N VAL A 317 5.72 2.05 4.65
CA VAL A 317 5.71 1.54 3.26
C VAL A 317 4.94 0.23 3.10
N ARG A 318 4.07 -0.11 4.08
CA ARG A 318 3.18 -1.28 4.03
C ARG A 318 2.04 -1.02 3.05
N SER A 319 1.44 -2.09 2.51
CA SER A 319 0.31 -1.98 1.59
C SER A 319 -0.89 -1.20 2.17
N ALA A 320 -1.11 -1.28 3.50
CA ALA A 320 -2.18 -0.55 4.19
C ALA A 320 -1.80 0.88 4.60
N SER A 321 -0.53 1.27 4.49
CA SER A 321 -0.07 2.59 4.97
C SER A 321 -0.72 3.73 4.21
N ARG A 322 -1.18 4.72 4.98
CA ARG A 322 -1.87 5.92 4.50
C ARG A 322 -1.17 7.15 5.04
N PHE A 323 -1.20 8.21 4.26
CA PHE A 323 -0.78 9.53 4.66
C PHE A 323 -1.69 10.58 4.02
N LYS A 324 -1.56 11.85 4.40
CA LYS A 324 -2.34 12.96 3.84
C LYS A 324 -1.51 14.22 3.71
N TYR A 325 -1.88 15.04 2.76
CA TYR A 325 -1.56 16.46 2.67
C TYR A 325 -2.77 17.24 2.16
N ASP A 326 -2.71 18.56 2.30
CA ASP A 326 -3.65 19.43 1.60
C ASP A 326 -3.41 19.28 0.08
N PHE A 327 -4.49 19.36 -0.68
CA PHE A 327 -4.52 19.04 -2.11
C PHE A 327 -3.58 19.92 -2.97
N ASP A 328 -3.21 21.11 -2.47
CA ASP A 328 -2.34 22.09 -3.12
C ASP A 328 -0.86 21.99 -2.67
N VAL A 329 -0.55 21.14 -1.71
CA VAL A 329 0.81 20.97 -1.18
C VAL A 329 1.70 20.21 -2.16
N ARG A 330 2.81 20.83 -2.56
CA ARG A 330 3.91 20.20 -3.28
C ARG A 330 5.00 19.79 -2.30
N PHE A 331 5.34 18.52 -2.30
CA PHE A 331 6.42 18.00 -1.46
C PHE A 331 7.24 16.97 -2.23
N GLN A 332 8.56 16.98 -2.04
CA GLN A 332 9.51 16.17 -2.83
C GLN A 332 9.24 14.66 -2.82
N THR A 333 8.51 14.17 -1.82
CA THR A 333 8.15 12.74 -1.70
C THR A 333 6.80 12.41 -2.30
N ASN A 334 6.07 13.39 -2.85
CA ASN A 334 4.73 13.21 -3.38
C ASN A 334 4.76 13.10 -4.90
N GLY A 335 4.44 11.94 -5.40
CA GLY A 335 4.25 11.61 -6.80
C GLY A 335 2.88 10.96 -7.01
N PHE A 336 2.72 10.18 -8.08
CA PHE A 336 1.47 9.48 -8.38
C PHE A 336 1.67 8.42 -9.46
N ARG A 337 0.69 7.55 -9.59
CA ARG A 337 0.45 6.73 -10.78
C ARG A 337 -0.96 6.93 -11.31
N VAL A 338 -1.23 6.46 -12.50
CA VAL A 338 -2.54 6.65 -13.14
C VAL A 338 -3.30 5.34 -13.27
N VAL A 339 -4.61 5.46 -13.34
CA VAL A 339 -5.55 4.39 -13.73
C VAL A 339 -6.18 4.78 -15.07
N ARG A 340 -6.35 3.79 -15.95
CA ARG A 340 -7.16 3.90 -17.16
C ARG A 340 -8.39 3.04 -17.01
N GLU A 341 -9.55 3.59 -17.29
CA GLU A 341 -10.81 2.82 -17.34
C GLU A 341 -10.79 1.82 -18.52
N ARG A 342 -11.49 0.73 -18.34
CA ARG A 342 -11.57 -0.32 -19.36
C ARG A 342 -12.81 -0.16 -20.22
#